data_3b4e4bc111067ca678f0d55c97e73ee8
#
_entry.id   3b4e4bc111067ca678f0d55c97e73ee8
#
_cell.length_a   1.000
_cell.length_b   1.000
_cell.length_c   1.000
_cell.angle_alpha   90.00
_cell.angle_beta   90.00
_cell.angle_gamma   90.00
#
_symmetry.space_group_name_H-M   'P 1'
#
loop_
_entity.id
_entity.type
_entity.pdbx_description
1 polymer ?
#
loop_
_entity_poly.entity_id
_entity_poly.type
_entity_poly.pdbx_seq_one_letter_code
_entity_poly.pdbx_strand_id
1 'polypeptide(L)'
;MNLRTRIALASVVVLLLAGMATPAHADGRRRDTGISPALCGPGDIPEPGIQGEVPAGQTANYNCGLKLVGQLARSGNVQGAGQCAYVRSGSNVFVIDVSNPANPIEVGSVPVQSGSETMRTVVTRERAVLVSGSSVYDISNCLYPILAGEIQWPPLRLAGIPSRLLPHDIRINRAGTKVYASFGVWEADITNLRDPSTWTVTDHRCELASQQPGPWSDVHLQSLNAELSLCVDATRPNPLGANYTLGASPLQASLFWPSLSHSPDLNGDGTRLYVGDQAGGTSAKWAPVAKVRIIDVAKSPPMILGEVDGPGHGLDWFRSAFGREYVLHSNEGGSAGIPGQAAGGDTCKPYPRPFSLSWGFEAFVSDVTRPDKARNVSMLRLAINDPEFCDVRRASGSDPWVSYHMVDNPYNAKFAAVSFGSAGLRIFDIRLPTSPREVAYFNHGPLVHAGVSHYDAARGLLYVPGGSGFWVLEIERQVRARLGI
;
A
#
# COMPACT_ATOMS: atom_id res chain seq x y z
N MET A 1 50.34 61.58 -0.80
CA MET A 1 50.68 61.36 -2.22
C MET A 1 50.50 59.87 -2.48
N ASN A 2 49.72 59.35 -3.29
CA ASN A 2 48.64 59.64 -4.18
C ASN A 2 47.76 58.38 -4.23
N LEU A 3 46.59 58.61 -3.88
CA LEU A 3 45.40 57.79 -4.19
C LEU A 3 45.18 57.85 -5.69
N ARG A 4 45.22 56.73 -6.42
CA ARG A 4 44.64 56.50 -7.75
C ARG A 4 45.34 55.30 -8.40
N THR A 5 44.74 54.16 -8.32
CA THR A 5 44.73 53.09 -9.33
C THR A 5 44.24 51.77 -8.73
N ARG A 6 42.96 51.66 -8.47
CA ARG A 6 42.27 50.38 -8.25
C ARG A 6 40.79 50.52 -8.59
N ILE A 7 40.49 50.75 -9.84
CA ILE A 7 39.16 50.54 -10.40
C ILE A 7 39.39 50.17 -11.87
N ALA A 8 39.37 48.87 -12.15
CA ALA A 8 39.13 48.30 -13.47
C ALA A 8 39.47 46.81 -13.44
N LEU A 9 38.61 45.97 -12.89
CA LEU A 9 38.57 44.50 -13.17
C LEU A 9 37.39 43.88 -12.43
N ALA A 10 36.20 44.38 -12.75
CA ALA A 10 34.95 43.75 -12.28
C ALA A 10 33.82 43.99 -13.27
N SER A 11 34.00 43.65 -14.52
CA SER A 11 32.91 43.76 -15.51
C SER A 11 33.22 42.93 -16.76
N VAL A 12 33.43 41.64 -16.69
CA VAL A 12 33.33 40.72 -17.85
C VAL A 12 33.20 39.27 -17.36
N VAL A 13 32.20 38.89 -16.59
CA VAL A 13 31.74 37.51 -16.44
C VAL A 13 30.25 37.45 -16.15
N VAL A 14 29.47 38.18 -16.87
CA VAL A 14 27.99 38.04 -16.84
C VAL A 14 27.46 38.17 -18.27
N LEU A 15 27.81 37.27 -19.14
CA LEU A 15 27.15 37.20 -20.46
C LEU A 15 27.57 35.90 -21.21
N LEU A 16 27.27 34.76 -20.65
CA LEU A 16 27.28 33.45 -21.41
C LEU A 16 26.49 32.34 -20.70
N LEU A 17 25.29 32.66 -20.15
CA LEU A 17 24.33 31.68 -19.69
C LEU A 17 22.91 32.05 -20.16
N ALA A 18 22.81 32.56 -21.40
CA ALA A 18 21.51 32.74 -22.05
C ALA A 18 21.51 31.91 -23.32
N GLY A 19 21.01 30.69 -23.26
CA GLY A 19 20.82 29.98 -24.52
C GLY A 19 20.66 28.48 -24.38
N MET A 20 19.86 27.97 -23.45
CA MET A 20 19.13 26.69 -23.60
C MET A 20 17.77 26.84 -22.91
N ALA A 21 16.93 27.69 -23.50
CA ALA A 21 15.52 27.65 -23.17
C ALA A 21 14.92 26.44 -23.87
N THR A 22 14.66 25.37 -23.13
CA THR A 22 13.65 24.40 -23.52
C THR A 22 12.34 25.13 -23.77
N PRO A 23 11.56 24.76 -24.79
CA PRO A 23 10.28 25.40 -25.04
C PRO A 23 9.39 25.20 -23.82
N ALA A 24 9.21 26.27 -23.06
CA ALA A 24 8.19 26.37 -22.06
C ALA A 24 6.85 26.33 -22.78
N HIS A 25 6.08 25.27 -22.61
CA HIS A 25 4.66 25.34 -22.85
C HIS A 25 4.10 26.38 -21.89
N ALA A 26 3.86 27.57 -22.43
CA ALA A 26 3.21 28.66 -21.72
C ALA A 26 1.72 28.32 -21.59
N ASP A 27 1.33 27.70 -20.50
CA ASP A 27 -0.01 27.87 -19.98
C ASP A 27 0.07 28.33 -18.52
N GLY A 28 -0.38 29.55 -18.29
CA GLY A 28 -0.22 30.31 -17.04
C GLY A 28 -1.07 29.83 -15.87
N ARG A 29 -1.32 28.53 -15.77
CA ARG A 29 -2.02 27.89 -14.64
C ARG A 29 -1.37 26.58 -14.22
N ARG A 30 -0.06 26.54 -14.05
CA ARG A 30 0.54 25.45 -13.27
C ARG A 30 0.07 25.60 -11.83
N ARG A 31 -1.03 24.96 -11.48
CA ARG A 31 -1.16 24.47 -10.11
C ARG A 31 0.00 23.53 -9.93
N ASP A 32 0.81 23.79 -8.93
CA ASP A 32 1.90 22.91 -8.54
C ASP A 32 1.29 21.51 -8.34
N THR A 33 1.46 20.61 -9.31
CA THR A 33 0.94 19.25 -9.27
C THR A 33 1.65 18.41 -8.22
N GLY A 34 2.62 19.00 -7.53
CA GLY A 34 3.26 18.51 -6.32
C GLY A 34 4.31 17.44 -6.53
N ILE A 35 4.38 16.75 -7.67
CA ILE A 35 5.37 15.68 -7.86
C ILE A 35 6.09 15.89 -9.18
N SER A 36 7.41 16.14 -9.09
CA SER A 36 8.27 16.25 -10.27
C SER A 36 8.55 14.86 -10.84
N PRO A 37 8.51 14.69 -12.18
CA PRO A 37 8.90 13.44 -12.82
C PRO A 37 10.34 13.03 -12.50
N ALA A 38 10.61 11.72 -12.55
CA ALA A 38 11.96 11.19 -12.43
C ALA A 38 12.89 11.75 -13.51
N LEU A 39 14.15 11.94 -13.14
CA LEU A 39 15.21 12.34 -14.07
C LEU A 39 15.91 11.09 -14.60
N CYS A 40 15.63 10.75 -15.84
CA CYS A 40 16.18 9.57 -16.51
C CYS A 40 17.63 9.76 -16.90
N GLY A 41 18.37 8.65 -16.90
CA GLY A 41 19.78 8.58 -17.25
C GLY A 41 20.03 8.00 -18.64
N PRO A 42 21.30 7.89 -19.04
CA PRO A 42 21.67 7.21 -20.28
C PRO A 42 21.24 5.73 -20.26
N GLY A 43 20.54 5.30 -21.29
CA GLY A 43 20.06 3.92 -21.41
C GLY A 43 18.65 3.68 -20.89
N ASP A 44 18.05 4.67 -20.20
CA ASP A 44 16.63 4.65 -19.86
C ASP A 44 15.75 4.84 -21.11
N ILE A 45 14.54 4.33 -21.04
CA ILE A 45 13.49 4.52 -22.04
C ILE A 45 12.36 5.33 -21.38
N PRO A 46 12.43 6.66 -21.44
CA PRO A 46 11.47 7.51 -20.73
C PRO A 46 10.08 7.45 -21.38
N GLU A 47 9.05 7.73 -20.55
CA GLU A 47 7.69 7.90 -21.00
C GLU A 47 7.59 9.03 -22.03
N PRO A 48 6.84 8.84 -23.13
CA PRO A 48 6.84 9.79 -24.24
C PRO A 48 5.94 11.02 -24.02
N GLY A 49 5.07 10.98 -23.02
CA GLY A 49 4.04 11.98 -22.81
C GLY A 49 3.95 12.47 -21.36
N ILE A 50 2.72 12.52 -20.86
CA ILE A 50 2.44 12.92 -19.48
C ILE A 50 2.93 11.84 -18.53
N GLN A 51 3.49 12.23 -17.39
CA GLN A 51 3.91 11.29 -16.34
C GLN A 51 2.79 10.28 -16.03
N GLY A 52 3.08 8.99 -16.23
CA GLY A 52 2.13 7.90 -16.02
C GLY A 52 1.26 7.54 -17.23
N GLU A 53 1.41 8.24 -18.33
CA GLU A 53 0.66 7.93 -19.56
C GLU A 53 1.22 6.70 -20.28
N VAL A 54 0.31 5.81 -20.70
CA VAL A 54 0.59 4.78 -21.71
C VAL A 54 -0.29 5.09 -22.92
N PRO A 55 0.29 5.56 -24.03
CA PRO A 55 -0.50 5.91 -25.21
C PRO A 55 -1.32 4.74 -25.73
N ALA A 56 -2.52 5.04 -26.25
CA ALA A 56 -3.45 4.04 -26.74
C ALA A 56 -2.82 3.13 -27.82
N GLY A 57 -3.03 1.82 -27.66
CA GLY A 57 -2.51 0.81 -28.59
C GLY A 57 -1.00 0.55 -28.49
N GLN A 58 -0.31 1.16 -27.53
CA GLN A 58 1.09 0.88 -27.27
C GLN A 58 1.26 -0.12 -26.10
N THR A 59 2.23 -1.01 -26.24
CA THR A 59 2.72 -1.78 -25.11
C THR A 59 3.70 -0.90 -24.36
N ALA A 60 3.45 -0.66 -23.09
CA ALA A 60 4.40 0.06 -22.25
C ALA A 60 5.73 -0.73 -22.19
N ASN A 61 6.82 -0.03 -22.39
CA ASN A 61 8.17 -0.56 -22.24
C ASN A 61 9.08 0.60 -21.82
N TYR A 62 8.70 1.24 -20.72
CA TYR A 62 9.36 2.45 -20.23
C TYR A 62 10.05 2.18 -18.90
N ASN A 63 11.21 2.77 -18.74
CA ASN A 63 11.92 2.75 -17.47
C ASN A 63 12.73 4.04 -17.29
N CYS A 64 12.98 4.34 -16.03
CA CYS A 64 13.82 5.46 -15.63
C CYS A 64 14.46 5.10 -14.28
N GLY A 65 15.78 4.89 -14.27
CA GLY A 65 16.52 4.56 -13.05
C GLY A 65 16.23 3.19 -12.42
N LEU A 66 15.42 2.36 -13.08
CA LEU A 66 15.19 0.96 -12.73
C LEU A 66 15.53 0.08 -13.93
N LYS A 67 16.24 -1.02 -13.68
CA LYS A 67 16.66 -1.96 -14.70
C LYS A 67 16.10 -3.35 -14.43
N LEU A 68 15.50 -3.99 -15.43
CA LEU A 68 15.12 -5.39 -15.36
C LEU A 68 16.38 -6.27 -15.36
N VAL A 69 16.57 -7.04 -14.29
CA VAL A 69 17.71 -7.96 -14.12
C VAL A 69 17.30 -9.38 -14.48
N GLY A 70 16.13 -9.82 -14.00
CA GLY A 70 15.62 -11.16 -14.25
C GLY A 70 14.10 -11.23 -14.10
N GLN A 71 13.52 -12.30 -14.63
CA GLN A 71 12.08 -12.51 -14.61
C GLN A 71 11.73 -14.00 -14.58
N LEU A 72 10.54 -14.30 -14.05
CA LEU A 72 9.96 -15.64 -14.04
C LEU A 72 8.46 -15.54 -14.32
N ALA A 73 7.91 -16.45 -15.13
CA ALA A 73 6.48 -16.48 -15.46
C ALA A 73 5.64 -16.99 -14.25
N ARG A 74 5.62 -16.20 -13.17
CA ARG A 74 4.88 -16.50 -11.94
C ARG A 74 4.34 -15.20 -11.34
N SER A 75 3.06 -14.94 -11.51
CA SER A 75 2.40 -13.74 -10.96
C SER A 75 1.79 -13.98 -9.58
N GLY A 76 1.70 -12.95 -8.77
CA GLY A 76 1.10 -12.99 -7.43
C GLY A 76 1.75 -12.00 -6.47
N ASN A 77 1.29 -11.96 -5.22
CA ASN A 77 1.91 -11.12 -4.20
C ASN A 77 3.31 -11.63 -3.83
N VAL A 78 4.26 -10.72 -3.62
CA VAL A 78 5.68 -11.05 -3.43
C VAL A 78 6.16 -10.63 -2.05
N GLN A 79 6.91 -11.53 -1.41
CA GLN A 79 7.73 -11.25 -0.23
C GLN A 79 9.12 -11.84 -0.42
N GLY A 80 10.10 -11.38 0.36
CA GLY A 80 11.47 -11.88 0.28
C GLY A 80 12.05 -12.26 1.64
N ALA A 81 13.01 -13.18 1.63
CA ALA A 81 13.80 -13.55 2.79
C ALA A 81 15.19 -14.05 2.34
N GLY A 82 16.23 -13.25 2.53
CA GLY A 82 17.57 -13.59 2.11
C GLY A 82 17.69 -13.87 0.60
N GLN A 83 18.12 -15.06 0.23
CA GLN A 83 18.24 -15.48 -1.18
C GLN A 83 16.92 -16.01 -1.79
N CYS A 84 15.82 -15.91 -1.07
CA CYS A 84 14.54 -16.44 -1.52
C CYS A 84 13.53 -15.32 -1.74
N ALA A 85 12.69 -15.49 -2.75
CA ALA A 85 11.44 -14.77 -2.88
C ALA A 85 10.27 -15.76 -2.81
N TYR A 86 9.16 -15.28 -2.30
CA TYR A 86 7.92 -16.03 -2.20
C TYR A 86 6.87 -15.33 -3.05
N VAL A 87 6.21 -16.09 -3.92
CA VAL A 87 5.14 -15.56 -4.78
C VAL A 87 3.85 -16.29 -4.45
N ARG A 88 2.90 -15.56 -3.86
CA ARG A 88 1.58 -16.11 -3.56
C ARG A 88 0.67 -16.00 -4.76
N SER A 89 0.17 -17.13 -5.24
CA SER A 89 -0.78 -17.21 -6.34
C SER A 89 -1.83 -18.31 -6.05
N GLY A 90 -3.07 -17.91 -5.97
CA GLY A 90 -4.17 -18.82 -5.61
C GLY A 90 -3.98 -19.45 -4.23
N SER A 91 -4.02 -20.77 -4.15
CA SER A 91 -3.85 -21.57 -2.93
C SER A 91 -2.41 -22.05 -2.68
N ASN A 92 -1.43 -21.41 -3.33
CA ASN A 92 -0.02 -21.79 -3.15
C ASN A 92 0.86 -20.56 -2.93
N VAL A 93 1.93 -20.74 -2.18
CA VAL A 93 3.10 -19.88 -2.15
C VAL A 93 4.23 -20.61 -2.87
N PHE A 94 4.69 -20.06 -3.98
CA PHE A 94 5.81 -20.57 -4.75
C PHE A 94 7.11 -20.03 -4.18
N VAL A 95 8.10 -20.90 -4.05
CA VAL A 95 9.44 -20.58 -3.53
C VAL A 95 10.37 -20.36 -4.71
N ILE A 96 10.94 -19.18 -4.79
CA ILE A 96 11.85 -18.77 -5.86
C ILE A 96 13.24 -18.58 -5.28
N ASP A 97 14.21 -19.29 -5.79
CA ASP A 97 15.62 -19.02 -5.55
C ASP A 97 16.06 -17.83 -6.39
N VAL A 98 16.45 -16.76 -5.72
CA VAL A 98 16.96 -15.51 -6.31
C VAL A 98 18.42 -15.28 -5.96
N SER A 99 19.18 -16.32 -5.61
CA SER A 99 20.63 -16.26 -5.40
C SER A 99 21.35 -15.74 -6.65
N ASN A 100 20.90 -16.15 -7.84
CA ASN A 100 21.23 -15.52 -9.10
C ASN A 100 20.06 -14.66 -9.58
N PRO A 101 20.06 -13.35 -9.34
CA PRO A 101 18.93 -12.48 -9.69
C PRO A 101 18.65 -12.38 -11.19
N ALA A 102 19.65 -12.66 -12.04
CA ALA A 102 19.46 -12.67 -13.50
C ALA A 102 18.75 -13.94 -14.02
N ASN A 103 18.69 -14.98 -13.20
CA ASN A 103 18.05 -16.22 -13.54
C ASN A 103 17.31 -16.79 -12.31
N PRO A 104 16.19 -16.17 -11.89
CA PRO A 104 15.40 -16.66 -10.77
C PRO A 104 14.79 -18.02 -11.11
N ILE A 105 14.79 -18.95 -10.17
CA ILE A 105 14.34 -20.34 -10.37
C ILE A 105 13.27 -20.69 -9.34
N GLU A 106 12.13 -21.19 -9.80
CA GLU A 106 11.14 -21.80 -8.94
C GLU A 106 11.67 -23.16 -8.44
N VAL A 107 11.80 -23.32 -7.14
CA VAL A 107 12.34 -24.55 -6.53
C VAL A 107 11.27 -25.39 -5.83
N GLY A 108 10.08 -24.87 -5.64
CA GLY A 108 8.97 -25.59 -5.05
C GLY A 108 7.79 -24.69 -4.71
N SER A 109 6.81 -25.27 -4.04
CA SER A 109 5.67 -24.52 -3.51
C SER A 109 5.14 -25.15 -2.23
N VAL A 110 4.46 -24.32 -1.41
CA VAL A 110 3.74 -24.78 -0.21
C VAL A 110 2.27 -24.37 -0.31
N PRO A 111 1.34 -25.20 0.19
CA PRO A 111 -0.08 -24.89 0.15
C PRO A 111 -0.43 -23.80 1.16
N VAL A 112 -1.39 -22.94 0.82
CA VAL A 112 -1.98 -21.97 1.73
C VAL A 112 -3.49 -21.96 1.55
N GLN A 113 -4.22 -21.55 2.57
CA GLN A 113 -5.66 -21.40 2.41
C GLN A 113 -5.96 -20.26 1.43
N SER A 114 -6.91 -20.50 0.52
CA SER A 114 -7.40 -19.50 -0.41
C SER A 114 -8.22 -18.43 0.33
N GLY A 115 -8.24 -17.20 -0.15
CA GLY A 115 -9.10 -16.11 0.36
C GLY A 115 -8.40 -14.98 1.10
N SER A 116 -7.13 -15.14 1.50
CA SER A 116 -6.30 -14.00 1.90
C SER A 116 -5.49 -13.53 0.70
N GLU A 117 -5.33 -12.23 0.50
CA GLU A 117 -4.54 -11.69 -0.61
C GLU A 117 -3.08 -11.51 -0.24
N THR A 118 -2.78 -11.28 1.01
CA THR A 118 -1.43 -10.91 1.42
C THR A 118 -0.69 -12.04 2.15
N MET A 119 0.61 -11.93 2.10
CA MET A 119 1.54 -12.67 2.93
C MET A 119 2.60 -11.74 3.48
N ARG A 120 3.24 -12.11 4.57
CA ARG A 120 4.33 -11.36 5.20
C ARG A 120 5.44 -12.28 5.65
N THR A 121 6.67 -11.79 5.53
CA THR A 121 7.85 -12.45 6.07
C THR A 121 8.47 -11.61 7.17
N VAL A 122 8.99 -12.27 8.20
CA VAL A 122 9.87 -11.68 9.19
C VAL A 122 11.09 -12.57 9.33
N VAL A 123 12.26 -11.98 9.19
CA VAL A 123 13.53 -12.66 9.41
C VAL A 123 14.33 -11.86 10.43
N THR A 124 14.57 -12.48 11.57
CA THR A 124 15.43 -11.97 12.64
C THR A 124 16.55 -12.96 12.91
N ARG A 125 17.41 -12.66 13.85
CA ARG A 125 18.45 -13.62 14.28
C ARG A 125 17.87 -14.88 14.91
N GLU A 126 16.76 -14.74 15.64
CA GLU A 126 16.15 -15.84 16.41
C GLU A 126 15.01 -16.51 15.65
N ARG A 127 14.51 -15.89 14.59
CA ARG A 127 13.25 -16.33 13.99
C ARG A 127 13.14 -15.95 12.52
N ALA A 128 12.68 -16.88 11.71
CA ALA A 128 12.34 -16.68 10.31
C ALA A 128 10.96 -17.28 10.03
N VAL A 129 9.98 -16.43 9.70
CA VAL A 129 8.57 -16.81 9.58
C VAL A 129 7.98 -16.22 8.31
N LEU A 130 7.18 -17.04 7.62
CA LEU A 130 6.27 -16.63 6.56
C LEU A 130 4.84 -16.88 7.04
N VAL A 131 3.98 -15.88 6.94
CA VAL A 131 2.54 -16.02 7.21
C VAL A 131 1.78 -15.66 5.95
N SER A 132 0.81 -16.51 5.58
CA SER A 132 -0.09 -16.27 4.46
C SER A 132 -1.49 -16.75 4.83
N GLY A 133 -2.41 -15.80 5.00
CA GLY A 133 -3.75 -16.10 5.52
C GLY A 133 -3.71 -16.66 6.93
N SER A 134 -4.08 -17.93 7.11
CA SER A 134 -3.93 -18.64 8.37
C SER A 134 -2.66 -19.48 8.46
N SER A 135 -2.02 -19.79 7.34
CA SER A 135 -0.88 -20.70 7.32
C SER A 135 0.41 -19.99 7.77
N VAL A 136 1.11 -20.61 8.72
CA VAL A 136 2.37 -20.12 9.28
C VAL A 136 3.47 -21.12 8.96
N TYR A 137 4.54 -20.66 8.34
CA TYR A 137 5.68 -21.46 7.94
C TYR A 137 6.96 -21.00 8.66
N ASP A 138 7.74 -21.96 9.15
CA ASP A 138 9.14 -21.75 9.51
C ASP A 138 9.96 -21.69 8.19
N ILE A 139 10.63 -20.57 7.96
CA ILE A 139 11.50 -20.33 6.80
C ILE A 139 12.96 -20.14 7.20
N SER A 140 13.39 -20.78 8.29
CA SER A 140 14.81 -20.80 8.70
C SER A 140 15.71 -21.34 7.59
N ASN A 141 15.21 -22.29 6.81
CA ASN A 141 15.73 -22.60 5.49
C ASN A 141 14.75 -22.05 4.45
N CYS A 142 15.09 -20.91 3.86
CA CYS A 142 14.15 -20.18 3.01
C CYS A 142 13.76 -20.92 1.72
N LEU A 143 14.57 -21.88 1.25
CA LEU A 143 14.25 -22.72 0.08
C LEU A 143 13.27 -23.86 0.41
N TYR A 144 13.15 -24.23 1.69
CA TYR A 144 12.31 -25.35 2.15
C TYR A 144 11.43 -24.93 3.34
N PRO A 145 10.40 -24.12 3.12
CA PRO A 145 9.46 -23.73 4.18
C PRO A 145 8.79 -24.94 4.81
N ILE A 146 8.70 -24.97 6.13
CA ILE A 146 8.05 -26.05 6.90
C ILE A 146 6.80 -25.47 7.55
N LEU A 147 5.64 -26.10 7.33
CA LEU A 147 4.40 -25.70 8.00
C LEU A 147 4.56 -25.85 9.52
N ALA A 148 4.50 -24.71 10.22
CA ALA A 148 4.50 -24.69 11.68
C ALA A 148 3.09 -24.92 12.23
N GLY A 149 2.06 -24.36 11.58
CA GLY A 149 0.67 -24.55 11.97
C GLY A 149 -0.28 -23.62 11.24
N GLU A 150 -1.55 -23.68 11.65
CA GLU A 150 -2.65 -22.88 11.09
C GLU A 150 -3.28 -22.03 12.21
N ILE A 151 -3.36 -20.71 12.00
CA ILE A 151 -4.07 -19.80 12.90
C ILE A 151 -5.58 -20.07 12.78
N GLN A 152 -6.23 -20.30 13.87
CA GLN A 152 -7.68 -20.54 13.93
C GLN A 152 -8.42 -19.20 14.06
N TRP A 153 -8.54 -18.44 12.94
CA TRP A 153 -9.27 -17.20 12.94
C TRP A 153 -10.73 -17.38 13.34
N PRO A 154 -11.34 -16.43 14.08
CA PRO A 154 -12.74 -16.51 14.46
C PRO A 154 -13.64 -16.60 13.22
N PRO A 155 -14.70 -17.38 13.25
CA PRO A 155 -15.65 -17.43 12.14
C PRO A 155 -16.37 -16.08 12.02
N LEU A 156 -16.33 -15.47 10.83
CA LEU A 156 -17.22 -14.36 10.50
C LEU A 156 -18.63 -14.89 10.26
N ARG A 157 -19.60 -14.41 11.05
CA ARG A 157 -21.01 -14.68 10.81
C ARG A 157 -21.63 -13.52 10.04
N LEU A 158 -21.56 -13.57 8.72
CA LEU A 158 -22.28 -12.62 7.88
C LEU A 158 -23.74 -13.07 7.75
N ALA A 159 -24.68 -12.28 8.26
CA ALA A 159 -26.13 -12.51 8.12
C ALA A 159 -26.59 -13.93 8.48
N GLY A 160 -26.02 -14.55 9.54
CA GLY A 160 -26.39 -15.89 9.98
C GLY A 160 -25.76 -17.03 9.17
N ILE A 161 -24.97 -16.76 8.15
CA ILE A 161 -24.24 -17.76 7.38
C ILE A 161 -22.86 -17.91 8.00
N PRO A 162 -22.47 -19.09 8.52
CA PRO A 162 -21.11 -19.31 8.96
C PRO A 162 -20.19 -19.33 7.74
N SER A 163 -19.52 -18.22 7.48
CA SER A 163 -18.47 -18.16 6.46
C SER A 163 -17.11 -18.18 7.15
N ARG A 164 -16.26 -19.11 6.75
CA ARG A 164 -14.83 -19.08 7.09
C ARG A 164 -14.16 -18.07 6.16
N LEU A 165 -14.43 -16.78 6.36
CA LEU A 165 -13.67 -15.76 5.67
C LEU A 165 -12.29 -15.71 6.33
N LEU A 166 -11.28 -15.86 5.51
CA LEU A 166 -9.91 -15.62 5.91
C LEU A 166 -9.67 -14.11 5.95
N PRO A 167 -8.75 -13.62 6.79
CA PRO A 167 -8.34 -12.22 6.75
C PRO A 167 -7.90 -11.84 5.35
N HIS A 168 -8.39 -10.71 4.86
CA HIS A 168 -8.01 -10.20 3.55
C HIS A 168 -6.55 -9.76 3.55
N ASP A 169 -6.15 -9.00 4.56
CA ASP A 169 -4.77 -8.57 4.77
C ASP A 169 -4.28 -8.92 6.17
N ILE A 170 -2.99 -9.12 6.30
CA ILE A 170 -2.31 -9.46 7.55
C ILE A 170 -1.05 -8.65 7.74
N ARG A 171 -0.68 -8.43 9.01
CA ARG A 171 0.61 -7.90 9.40
C ARG A 171 1.20 -8.72 10.54
N ILE A 172 2.49 -8.95 10.48
CA ILE A 172 3.24 -9.62 11.54
C ILE A 172 4.11 -8.59 12.26
N ASN A 173 4.20 -8.69 13.59
CA ASN A 173 5.09 -7.82 14.36
C ASN A 173 6.56 -8.15 14.07
N ARG A 174 7.46 -7.21 14.41
CA ARG A 174 8.90 -7.35 14.14
C ARG A 174 9.53 -8.60 14.76
N ALA A 175 9.04 -9.05 15.90
CA ALA A 175 9.53 -10.25 16.56
C ALA A 175 9.06 -11.55 15.86
N GLY A 176 8.11 -11.48 14.94
CA GLY A 176 7.50 -12.64 14.31
C GLY A 176 6.62 -13.45 15.25
N THR A 177 6.13 -12.88 16.34
CA THR A 177 5.40 -13.55 17.42
C THR A 177 3.91 -13.28 17.42
N LYS A 178 3.47 -12.18 16.79
CA LYS A 178 2.07 -11.78 16.70
C LYS A 178 1.67 -11.47 15.30
N VAL A 179 0.50 -11.93 14.87
CA VAL A 179 -0.11 -11.64 13.59
C VAL A 179 -1.39 -10.84 13.80
N TYR A 180 -1.50 -9.70 13.16
CA TYR A 180 -2.71 -8.88 13.15
C TYR A 180 -3.40 -9.04 11.80
N ALA A 181 -4.71 -9.14 11.84
CA ALA A 181 -5.49 -9.39 10.64
C ALA A 181 -6.63 -8.39 10.46
N SER A 182 -6.94 -8.09 9.20
CA SER A 182 -8.10 -7.31 8.82
C SER A 182 -9.42 -8.04 9.12
N PHE A 183 -10.54 -7.36 8.91
CA PHE A 183 -11.91 -7.79 9.24
C PHE A 183 -12.27 -7.71 10.73
N GLY A 184 -11.71 -6.77 11.47
CA GLY A 184 -12.16 -6.48 12.82
C GLY A 184 -11.06 -6.52 13.85
N VAL A 185 -9.82 -6.38 13.45
CA VAL A 185 -8.68 -6.36 14.39
C VAL A 185 -8.59 -7.66 15.19
N TRP A 186 -8.18 -8.69 14.52
CA TRP A 186 -7.81 -9.95 15.17
C TRP A 186 -6.32 -9.96 15.45
N GLU A 187 -5.95 -10.44 16.63
CA GLU A 187 -4.56 -10.67 17.04
C GLU A 187 -4.35 -12.16 17.29
N ALA A 188 -3.39 -12.77 16.60
CA ALA A 188 -2.94 -14.13 16.89
C ALA A 188 -1.57 -14.07 17.55
N ASP A 189 -1.42 -14.76 18.70
CA ASP A 189 -0.12 -15.01 19.31
C ASP A 189 0.42 -16.35 18.79
N ILE A 190 1.52 -16.29 18.05
CA ILE A 190 2.21 -17.43 17.44
C ILE A 190 3.62 -17.60 18.03
N THR A 191 3.84 -17.14 19.27
CA THR A 191 5.17 -17.12 19.91
C THR A 191 5.85 -18.49 19.87
N ASN A 192 5.12 -19.57 20.13
CA ASN A 192 5.66 -20.92 20.08
C ASN A 192 5.42 -21.56 18.71
N LEU A 193 6.35 -21.42 17.77
CA LEU A 193 6.22 -22.06 16.44
C LEU A 193 6.29 -23.58 16.47
N ARG A 194 6.84 -24.17 17.53
CA ARG A 194 7.00 -25.63 17.63
C ARG A 194 5.75 -26.31 18.15
N ASP A 195 4.86 -25.57 18.79
CA ASP A 195 3.62 -26.09 19.35
C ASP A 195 2.45 -25.14 19.02
N PRO A 196 1.83 -25.30 17.86
CA PRO A 196 0.71 -24.47 17.44
C PRO A 196 -0.55 -24.66 18.30
N SER A 197 -0.63 -25.70 19.14
CA SER A 197 -1.74 -25.87 20.06
C SER A 197 -1.77 -24.80 21.17
N THR A 198 -0.66 -24.13 21.39
CA THR A 198 -0.53 -23.04 22.35
C THR A 198 -0.89 -21.66 21.75
N TRP A 199 -1.17 -21.59 20.46
CA TRP A 199 -1.52 -20.32 19.82
C TRP A 199 -2.90 -19.84 20.27
N THR A 200 -3.01 -18.54 20.50
CA THR A 200 -4.26 -17.91 20.89
C THR A 200 -4.67 -16.85 19.86
N VAL A 201 -5.96 -16.66 19.69
CA VAL A 201 -6.50 -15.60 18.86
C VAL A 201 -7.45 -14.75 19.69
N THR A 202 -7.22 -13.45 19.70
CA THR A 202 -8.06 -12.46 20.37
C THR A 202 -8.78 -11.63 19.33
N ASP A 203 -10.07 -11.41 19.56
CA ASP A 203 -10.93 -10.58 18.71
C ASP A 203 -11.24 -9.27 19.45
N HIS A 204 -10.68 -8.16 18.97
CA HIS A 204 -10.82 -6.85 19.58
C HIS A 204 -11.95 -6.00 19.01
N ARG A 205 -12.76 -6.52 18.08
CA ARG A 205 -13.81 -5.74 17.38
C ARG A 205 -14.76 -5.04 18.33
N CYS A 206 -15.29 -5.78 19.28
CA CYS A 206 -16.35 -5.27 20.17
C CYS A 206 -15.83 -4.24 21.17
N GLU A 207 -14.63 -4.43 21.64
CA GLU A 207 -13.96 -3.49 22.54
C GLU A 207 -13.68 -2.15 21.85
N LEU A 208 -13.21 -2.21 20.60
CA LEU A 208 -12.91 -1.03 19.81
C LEU A 208 -14.17 -0.32 19.33
N ALA A 209 -15.19 -1.06 18.90
CA ALA A 209 -16.46 -0.49 18.48
C ALA A 209 -17.14 0.30 19.61
N SER A 210 -17.05 -0.15 20.84
CA SER A 210 -17.62 0.53 22.01
C SER A 210 -16.97 1.87 22.33
N GLN A 211 -15.77 2.13 21.82
CA GLN A 211 -14.99 3.36 22.08
C GLN A 211 -15.29 4.48 21.07
N GLN A 212 -16.04 4.21 20.01
CA GLN A 212 -16.34 5.21 18.99
C GLN A 212 -17.34 6.24 19.49
N PRO A 213 -17.06 7.55 19.47
CA PRO A 213 -18.01 8.57 19.93
C PRO A 213 -19.14 8.78 18.91
N GLY A 214 -20.41 8.84 19.37
CA GLY A 214 -21.57 9.28 18.58
C GLY A 214 -21.79 10.79 18.64
N PRO A 215 -22.68 11.42 17.85
CA PRO A 215 -23.75 10.83 17.07
C PRO A 215 -23.30 10.46 15.65
N TRP A 216 -23.73 9.32 15.23
CA TRP A 216 -23.37 8.73 13.94
C TRP A 216 -24.24 9.31 12.83
N SER A 217 -23.65 9.76 11.73
CA SER A 217 -24.42 9.92 10.49
C SER A 217 -24.97 8.56 10.07
N ASP A 218 -26.08 8.53 9.31
CA ASP A 218 -26.67 7.28 8.81
C ASP A 218 -25.64 6.36 8.12
N VAL A 219 -24.60 6.95 7.59
CA VAL A 219 -23.45 6.32 6.94
C VAL A 219 -22.56 5.60 7.97
N HIS A 220 -22.22 6.27 9.06
CA HIS A 220 -21.44 5.68 10.15
C HIS A 220 -22.22 4.55 10.86
N LEU A 221 -23.52 4.72 11.04
CA LEU A 221 -24.38 3.70 11.63
C LEU A 221 -24.43 2.42 10.81
N GLN A 222 -24.43 2.52 9.48
CA GLN A 222 -24.41 1.33 8.63
C GLN A 222 -23.07 0.59 8.69
N SER A 223 -21.96 1.33 8.71
CA SER A 223 -20.63 0.81 8.90
C SER A 223 -20.45 0.15 10.27
N LEU A 224 -20.81 0.88 11.31
CA LEU A 224 -20.77 0.40 12.69
C LEU A 224 -21.75 -0.75 12.92
N ASN A 225 -22.91 -0.76 12.25
CA ASN A 225 -23.87 -1.83 12.34
C ASN A 225 -23.35 -3.15 11.76
N ALA A 226 -22.56 -3.11 10.69
CA ALA A 226 -21.90 -4.31 10.20
C ALA A 226 -20.89 -4.82 11.25
N GLU A 227 -20.07 -3.96 11.83
CA GLU A 227 -19.11 -4.31 12.88
C GLU A 227 -19.81 -4.68 14.19
N LEU A 228 -20.80 -3.92 14.65
CA LEU A 228 -21.58 -4.21 15.85
C LEU A 228 -22.48 -5.44 15.70
N SER A 229 -23.05 -5.72 14.53
CA SER A 229 -23.79 -6.96 14.31
C SER A 229 -22.92 -8.21 14.45
N LEU A 230 -21.62 -8.06 14.26
CA LEU A 230 -20.61 -9.09 14.50
C LEU A 230 -20.21 -9.18 15.99
N CYS A 231 -20.45 -8.10 16.76
CA CYS A 231 -20.20 -8.05 18.20
C CYS A 231 -21.39 -8.48 19.05
N VAL A 232 -22.58 -8.54 18.49
CA VAL A 232 -23.79 -8.90 19.23
C VAL A 232 -23.75 -10.40 19.49
N ASP A 233 -23.53 -10.76 20.75
CA ASP A 233 -23.88 -12.08 21.25
C ASP A 233 -25.34 -12.37 20.92
N ALA A 234 -25.62 -13.49 20.28
CA ALA A 234 -26.99 -13.88 19.90
C ALA A 234 -27.97 -13.92 21.08
N THR A 235 -27.49 -13.79 22.31
CA THR A 235 -28.26 -13.73 23.55
C THR A 235 -28.59 -12.33 24.03
N ARG A 236 -28.01 -11.27 23.43
CA ARG A 236 -28.31 -9.87 23.80
C ARG A 236 -29.29 -9.23 22.82
N PRO A 237 -30.30 -8.51 23.29
CA PRO A 237 -31.23 -7.80 22.42
C PRO A 237 -30.41 -6.79 21.56
N ASN A 238 -30.66 -6.80 20.24
CA ASN A 238 -30.08 -5.87 19.29
C ASN A 238 -30.33 -4.43 19.76
N PRO A 239 -29.32 -3.62 20.11
CA PRO A 239 -29.52 -2.27 20.61
C PRO A 239 -30.17 -1.34 19.59
N LEU A 240 -30.29 -1.73 18.33
CA LEU A 240 -30.86 -0.97 17.23
C LEU A 240 -32.32 -1.36 16.93
N GLY A 241 -32.92 -2.29 17.71
CA GLY A 241 -34.28 -2.74 17.58
C GLY A 241 -34.49 -3.89 16.57
N ALA A 242 -35.55 -4.66 16.80
CA ALA A 242 -35.85 -5.90 16.08
C ALA A 242 -36.20 -5.72 14.56
N ASN A 243 -36.27 -4.49 14.07
CA ASN A 243 -36.67 -4.18 12.70
C ASN A 243 -35.50 -3.93 11.73
N TYR A 244 -34.27 -4.03 12.18
CA TYR A 244 -33.10 -3.92 11.30
C TYR A 244 -32.78 -5.29 10.72
N THR A 245 -33.54 -5.73 9.74
CA THR A 245 -33.19 -6.84 8.86
C THR A 245 -32.20 -6.30 7.83
N LEU A 246 -30.93 -6.74 7.91
CA LEU A 246 -30.02 -6.68 6.75
C LEU A 246 -30.78 -7.27 5.57
N GLY A 247 -31.01 -6.43 4.54
CA GLY A 247 -31.86 -6.75 3.40
C GLY A 247 -31.60 -8.17 2.87
N ALA A 248 -32.69 -8.88 2.64
CA ALA A 248 -32.76 -10.33 2.44
C ALA A 248 -32.13 -10.88 1.15
N SER A 249 -31.16 -10.21 0.56
CA SER A 249 -30.43 -10.69 -0.63
C SER A 249 -28.96 -10.92 -0.35
N PRO A 250 -28.43 -12.13 -0.66
CA PRO A 250 -26.98 -12.39 -0.61
C PRO A 250 -26.14 -11.43 -1.50
N LEU A 251 -26.77 -10.89 -2.55
CA LEU A 251 -26.18 -9.86 -3.41
C LEU A 251 -26.08 -8.50 -2.71
N GLN A 252 -26.99 -8.17 -1.79
CA GLN A 252 -26.89 -6.96 -0.99
C GLN A 252 -25.84 -7.09 0.14
N ALA A 253 -25.64 -8.27 0.69
CA ALA A 253 -24.56 -8.50 1.65
C ALA A 253 -23.18 -8.27 1.02
N SER A 254 -22.99 -8.58 -0.26
CA SER A 254 -21.76 -8.24 -1.00
C SER A 254 -21.61 -6.73 -1.28
N LEU A 255 -22.69 -5.96 -1.13
CA LEU A 255 -22.71 -4.51 -1.30
C LEU A 255 -22.35 -3.74 -0.01
N PHE A 256 -22.21 -4.42 1.13
CA PHE A 256 -21.93 -3.83 2.45
C PHE A 256 -20.48 -4.03 2.92
N TRP A 257 -19.57 -4.44 2.04
CA TRP A 257 -18.14 -4.54 2.30
C TRP A 257 -17.40 -3.26 2.75
N PRO A 258 -17.93 -2.03 2.58
CA PRO A 258 -17.11 -0.82 2.71
C PRO A 258 -16.68 -0.47 4.12
N SER A 259 -17.15 -1.16 5.13
CA SER A 259 -16.90 -0.79 6.52
C SER A 259 -15.97 -1.73 7.28
N LEU A 260 -15.51 -2.80 6.64
CA LEU A 260 -14.57 -3.70 7.26
C LEU A 260 -13.15 -3.15 7.10
N SER A 261 -12.36 -3.22 8.16
CA SER A 261 -10.95 -2.88 8.09
C SER A 261 -10.26 -3.70 6.99
N HIS A 262 -9.54 -3.02 6.11
CA HIS A 262 -8.89 -3.68 4.97
C HIS A 262 -7.47 -4.10 5.32
N SER A 263 -6.64 -3.15 5.72
CA SER A 263 -5.22 -3.42 5.97
C SER A 263 -4.80 -2.99 7.36
N PRO A 264 -4.08 -3.84 8.10
CA PRO A 264 -3.39 -3.47 9.33
C PRO A 264 -1.94 -3.12 9.07
N ASP A 265 -1.32 -2.29 9.91
CA ASP A 265 0.13 -2.15 10.07
C ASP A 265 0.52 -1.76 11.50
N LEU A 266 1.77 -1.98 11.86
CA LEU A 266 2.32 -1.72 13.20
C LEU A 266 3.42 -0.67 13.15
N ASN A 267 3.49 0.16 14.19
CA ASN A 267 4.68 0.97 14.40
C ASN A 267 5.90 0.11 14.80
N GLY A 268 7.06 0.76 14.83
CA GLY A 268 8.34 0.05 14.99
C GLY A 268 8.51 -0.72 16.29
N ASP A 269 7.85 -0.33 17.37
CA ASP A 269 7.90 -1.01 18.66
C ASP A 269 6.71 -1.96 18.89
N GLY A 270 5.76 -2.00 17.95
CA GLY A 270 4.59 -2.88 18.02
C GLY A 270 3.54 -2.45 19.04
N THR A 271 3.60 -1.22 19.55
CA THR A 271 2.65 -0.70 20.52
C THR A 271 1.43 -0.04 19.90
N ARG A 272 1.55 0.40 18.63
CA ARG A 272 0.46 1.04 17.88
C ARG A 272 0.14 0.23 16.65
N LEU A 273 -1.12 -0.10 16.50
CA LEU A 273 -1.70 -0.70 15.32
C LEU A 273 -2.44 0.38 14.53
N TYR A 274 -2.19 0.41 13.24
CA TYR A 274 -2.91 1.22 12.27
C TYR A 274 -3.87 0.32 11.52
N VAL A 275 -5.12 0.72 11.40
CA VAL A 275 -6.15 -0.07 10.72
C VAL A 275 -6.91 0.82 9.76
N GLY A 276 -6.87 0.48 8.49
CA GLY A 276 -7.48 1.26 7.43
C GLY A 276 -8.82 0.70 6.98
N ASP A 277 -9.80 1.58 6.79
CA ASP A 277 -11.07 1.23 6.18
C ASP A 277 -10.92 1.16 4.66
N GLN A 278 -11.57 0.20 4.03
CA GLN A 278 -11.66 0.17 2.58
C GLN A 278 -12.65 1.26 2.12
N ALA A 279 -12.20 2.15 1.23
CA ALA A 279 -13.07 3.15 0.61
C ALA A 279 -13.62 2.69 -0.73
N GLY A 280 -13.12 1.60 -1.24
CA GLY A 280 -13.60 0.96 -2.45
C GLY A 280 -14.88 0.20 -2.18
N GLY A 281 -15.64 -0.06 -3.18
CA GLY A 281 -16.89 -0.76 -3.12
C GLY A 281 -18.05 0.14 -3.51
N THR A 282 -19.16 -0.43 -3.60
CA THR A 282 -20.37 -0.09 -4.32
C THR A 282 -20.97 1.30 -4.12
N SER A 283 -20.34 2.19 -3.36
CA SER A 283 -20.85 3.55 -3.29
C SER A 283 -19.79 4.58 -3.00
N ALA A 284 -19.62 5.52 -3.93
CA ALA A 284 -18.94 6.80 -3.71
C ALA A 284 -19.47 7.57 -2.47
N LYS A 285 -20.55 7.08 -1.85
CA LYS A 285 -21.09 7.61 -0.60
C LYS A 285 -20.21 7.34 0.62
N TRP A 286 -19.34 6.30 0.60
CA TRP A 286 -18.57 5.84 1.74
C TRP A 286 -17.13 6.39 1.75
N ALA A 287 -16.58 6.75 0.59
CA ALA A 287 -15.25 7.33 0.49
C ALA A 287 -15.00 8.50 1.46
N PRO A 288 -15.98 9.41 1.68
CA PRO A 288 -15.78 10.54 2.58
C PRO A 288 -15.61 10.20 4.06
N VAL A 289 -15.89 8.97 4.45
CA VAL A 289 -15.88 8.54 5.86
C VAL A 289 -14.84 7.47 6.17
N ALA A 290 -14.12 7.01 5.16
CA ALA A 290 -13.02 6.07 5.37
C ALA A 290 -11.92 6.71 6.22
N LYS A 291 -11.39 5.94 7.16
CA LYS A 291 -10.39 6.39 8.14
C LYS A 291 -9.29 5.37 8.25
N VAL A 292 -8.12 5.86 8.62
CA VAL A 292 -7.07 5.04 9.24
C VAL A 292 -7.10 5.30 10.74
N ARG A 293 -7.46 4.28 11.53
CA ARG A 293 -7.50 4.36 12.99
C ARG A 293 -6.15 4.02 13.58
N ILE A 294 -5.80 4.70 14.65
CA ILE A 294 -4.56 4.53 15.41
C ILE A 294 -4.93 3.94 16.75
N ILE A 295 -4.48 2.72 17.02
CA ILE A 295 -4.91 1.92 18.17
C ILE A 295 -3.69 1.59 19.03
N ASP A 296 -3.79 1.83 20.34
CA ASP A 296 -2.83 1.38 21.34
C ASP A 296 -3.11 -0.09 21.68
N VAL A 297 -2.26 -0.98 21.17
CA VAL A 297 -2.35 -2.43 21.39
C VAL A 297 -1.42 -2.91 22.52
N ALA A 298 -0.69 -2.00 23.17
CA ALA A 298 0.04 -2.31 24.38
C ALA A 298 -0.88 -2.35 25.62
N LYS A 299 -2.09 -1.80 25.49
CA LYS A 299 -3.13 -1.85 26.53
C LYS A 299 -4.05 -3.04 26.36
N SER A 300 -4.62 -3.49 27.45
CA SER A 300 -5.69 -4.48 27.48
C SER A 300 -6.85 -3.94 28.32
N PRO A 301 -8.02 -3.66 27.71
CA PRO A 301 -8.31 -3.74 26.28
C PRO A 301 -7.56 -2.69 25.44
N PRO A 302 -7.39 -2.91 24.12
CA PRO A 302 -6.83 -1.93 23.21
C PRO A 302 -7.64 -0.64 23.17
N MET A 303 -6.98 0.48 22.88
CA MET A 303 -7.64 1.80 22.93
C MET A 303 -7.37 2.61 21.65
N ILE A 304 -8.42 3.21 21.09
CA ILE A 304 -8.28 4.14 19.95
C ILE A 304 -7.65 5.43 20.45
N LEU A 305 -6.52 5.81 19.87
CA LEU A 305 -5.77 7.03 20.20
C LEU A 305 -6.11 8.20 19.27
N GLY A 306 -6.60 7.93 18.08
CA GLY A 306 -6.91 8.92 17.07
C GLY A 306 -7.17 8.29 15.72
N GLU A 307 -7.41 9.14 14.74
CA GLU A 307 -7.68 8.72 13.36
C GLU A 307 -7.22 9.77 12.37
N VAL A 308 -7.04 9.35 11.12
CA VAL A 308 -6.73 10.20 9.97
C VAL A 308 -7.74 9.94 8.87
N ASP A 309 -8.12 11.01 8.16
CA ASP A 309 -9.02 10.89 7.02
C ASP A 309 -8.34 10.18 5.85
N GLY A 310 -9.03 9.24 5.26
CA GLY A 310 -8.61 8.56 4.05
C GLY A 310 -8.72 7.04 4.13
N PRO A 311 -8.78 6.41 2.97
CA PRO A 311 -8.88 4.96 2.85
C PRO A 311 -7.57 4.27 3.23
N GLY A 312 -7.65 3.03 3.62
CA GLY A 312 -6.51 2.22 4.00
C GLY A 312 -6.49 0.86 3.30
N HIS A 313 -6.46 0.85 1.97
CA HIS A 313 -6.19 -0.32 1.15
C HIS A 313 -4.72 -0.64 1.21
N GLY A 314 -3.94 -0.74 1.78
CA GLY A 314 -2.51 -0.88 2.03
C GLY A 314 -2.11 0.13 3.10
N LEU A 315 -1.38 -0.35 4.08
CA LEU A 315 -0.80 0.49 5.11
C LEU A 315 0.67 0.15 5.26
N ASP A 316 1.53 1.18 5.26
CA ASP A 316 2.93 1.04 5.62
C ASP A 316 3.33 2.16 6.58
N TRP A 317 3.54 1.79 7.83
CA TRP A 317 4.12 2.69 8.80
C TRP A 317 5.60 2.91 8.51
N PHE A 318 6.06 4.15 8.71
CA PHE A 318 7.48 4.46 8.63
C PHE A 318 7.87 5.64 9.52
N ARG A 319 9.18 5.70 9.80
CA ARG A 319 9.81 6.81 10.50
C ARG A 319 10.76 7.55 9.56
N SER A 320 10.65 8.87 9.53
CA SER A 320 11.60 9.72 8.82
C SER A 320 12.94 9.80 9.56
N ALA A 321 13.98 10.28 8.88
CA ALA A 321 15.29 10.53 9.47
C ALA A 321 15.24 11.50 10.69
N PHE A 322 14.19 12.30 10.79
CA PHE A 322 13.96 13.24 11.90
C PHE A 322 13.17 12.62 13.06
N GLY A 323 12.94 11.30 13.03
CA GLY A 323 12.24 10.57 14.09
C GLY A 323 10.73 10.74 14.12
N ARG A 324 10.12 11.46 13.16
CA ARG A 324 8.66 11.58 13.04
C ARG A 324 8.08 10.32 12.41
N GLU A 325 6.87 9.99 12.83
CA GLU A 325 6.16 8.79 12.39
C GLU A 325 5.08 9.14 11.38
N TYR A 326 5.00 8.32 10.35
CA TYR A 326 4.07 8.48 9.23
C TYR A 326 3.43 7.15 8.88
N VAL A 327 2.29 7.23 8.19
CA VAL A 327 1.66 6.09 7.53
C VAL A 327 1.45 6.45 6.07
N LEU A 328 1.89 5.58 5.18
CA LEU A 328 1.53 5.56 3.77
C LEU A 328 0.28 4.70 3.65
N HIS A 329 -0.78 5.21 3.02
CA HIS A 329 -2.02 4.50 2.82
C HIS A 329 -2.67 4.88 1.48
N SER A 330 -3.43 3.98 0.90
CA SER A 330 -3.97 4.15 -0.44
C SER A 330 -5.45 3.80 -0.53
N ASN A 331 -6.04 4.14 -1.67
CA ASN A 331 -7.39 3.77 -2.02
C ASN A 331 -7.37 2.73 -3.13
N GLU A 332 -8.00 1.58 -2.92
CA GLU A 332 -8.22 0.59 -3.97
C GLU A 332 -9.25 1.04 -5.01
N GLY A 333 -10.02 2.04 -4.68
CA GLY A 333 -11.28 2.36 -5.35
C GLY A 333 -11.21 3.04 -6.70
N GLY A 334 -10.03 3.20 -7.30
CA GLY A 334 -9.93 3.85 -8.60
C GLY A 334 -10.84 3.23 -9.64
N SER A 335 -10.70 1.96 -9.89
CA SER A 335 -11.45 1.27 -10.94
C SER A 335 -12.33 0.13 -10.43
N ALA A 336 -11.85 -0.62 -9.46
CA ALA A 336 -12.47 -1.89 -9.07
C ALA A 336 -13.60 -1.74 -8.04
N GLY A 337 -13.66 -0.64 -7.32
CA GLY A 337 -14.57 -0.49 -6.19
C GLY A 337 -15.76 0.44 -6.43
N ILE A 338 -15.83 1.18 -7.52
CA ILE A 338 -16.93 2.08 -7.82
C ILE A 338 -17.81 1.46 -8.90
N PRO A 339 -19.06 1.12 -8.60
CA PRO A 339 -19.98 0.59 -9.60
C PRO A 339 -20.06 1.53 -10.80
N GLY A 340 -19.75 1.00 -11.98
CA GLY A 340 -19.73 1.74 -13.21
C GLY A 340 -18.37 2.30 -13.62
N GLN A 341 -17.33 2.22 -12.77
CA GLN A 341 -15.97 2.58 -13.17
C GLN A 341 -15.12 1.38 -13.58
N ALA A 342 -15.23 0.24 -12.91
CA ALA A 342 -14.55 -0.99 -13.29
C ALA A 342 -14.98 -1.56 -14.65
N ALA A 343 -16.10 -1.11 -15.18
CA ALA A 343 -16.69 -1.57 -16.44
C ALA A 343 -16.83 -0.44 -17.48
N GLY A 344 -15.89 0.51 -17.50
CA GLY A 344 -15.99 1.68 -18.39
C GLY A 344 -16.76 2.85 -17.77
N GLY A 345 -16.83 2.92 -16.47
CA GLY A 345 -17.39 4.05 -15.74
C GLY A 345 -16.55 5.31 -15.90
N ASP A 346 -17.10 6.45 -15.49
CA ASP A 346 -16.48 7.75 -15.66
C ASP A 346 -15.34 7.95 -14.66
N THR A 347 -14.13 7.52 -15.05
CA THR A 347 -12.90 7.72 -14.28
C THR A 347 -12.56 9.19 -14.03
N CYS A 348 -13.42 10.10 -14.49
CA CYS A 348 -13.24 11.53 -14.45
C CYS A 348 -14.15 12.23 -13.46
N LYS A 349 -14.98 11.51 -12.73
CA LYS A 349 -15.78 12.10 -11.67
C LYS A 349 -14.96 12.27 -10.40
N PRO A 350 -14.88 13.48 -9.85
CA PRO A 350 -14.20 13.70 -8.58
C PRO A 350 -14.91 12.95 -7.45
N TYR A 351 -14.12 12.45 -6.49
CA TYR A 351 -14.69 11.97 -5.24
C TYR A 351 -15.39 13.11 -4.49
N PRO A 352 -16.52 12.83 -3.81
CA PRO A 352 -17.14 13.82 -2.94
C PRO A 352 -16.16 14.28 -1.86
N ARG A 353 -16.25 15.54 -1.45
CA ARG A 353 -15.46 16.09 -0.34
C ARG A 353 -15.58 15.20 0.93
N PRO A 354 -14.51 15.10 1.78
CA PRO A 354 -13.37 16.01 1.88
C PRO A 354 -12.20 15.73 0.95
N PHE A 355 -12.23 14.63 0.19
CA PHE A 355 -11.15 14.25 -0.74
C PHE A 355 -11.24 15.00 -2.08
N SER A 356 -11.57 16.29 -2.06
CA SER A 356 -11.82 17.11 -3.25
C SER A 356 -10.62 17.24 -4.21
N LEU A 357 -9.47 16.73 -3.84
CA LEU A 357 -8.27 16.64 -4.69
C LEU A 357 -7.95 15.20 -5.08
N SER A 358 -8.64 14.21 -4.53
CA SER A 358 -8.40 12.79 -4.76
C SER A 358 -9.42 12.23 -5.75
N TRP A 359 -8.91 11.62 -6.78
CA TRP A 359 -9.68 10.87 -7.77
C TRP A 359 -9.69 9.37 -7.46
N GLY A 360 -9.15 8.99 -6.31
CA GLY A 360 -9.00 7.60 -5.90
C GLY A 360 -7.78 6.89 -6.48
N PHE A 361 -6.84 7.65 -7.03
CA PHE A 361 -5.65 7.10 -7.68
C PHE A 361 -4.35 7.38 -6.93
N GLU A 362 -4.43 7.97 -5.74
CA GLU A 362 -3.27 8.40 -4.98
C GLU A 362 -3.00 7.52 -3.77
N ALA A 363 -1.76 7.57 -3.28
CA ALA A 363 -1.42 7.15 -1.94
C ALA A 363 -1.17 8.37 -1.05
N PHE A 364 -1.71 8.35 0.15
CA PHE A 364 -1.60 9.43 1.13
C PHE A 364 -0.42 9.18 2.06
N VAL A 365 0.27 10.25 2.42
CA VAL A 365 1.25 10.27 3.49
C VAL A 365 0.67 11.04 4.67
N SER A 366 0.49 10.37 5.79
CA SER A 366 -0.10 10.94 7.00
C SER A 366 0.90 11.01 8.13
N ASP A 367 1.02 12.18 8.76
CA ASP A 367 1.79 12.36 9.99
C ASP A 367 0.98 11.82 11.17
N VAL A 368 1.48 10.77 11.78
CA VAL A 368 0.88 10.08 12.94
C VAL A 368 1.76 10.15 14.19
N THR A 369 2.76 11.02 14.18
CA THR A 369 3.66 11.24 15.34
C THR A 369 2.87 11.52 16.61
N ARG A 370 1.80 12.28 16.46
CA ARG A 370 0.83 12.55 17.52
C ARG A 370 -0.54 12.05 17.09
N PRO A 371 -1.01 10.92 17.62
CA PRO A 371 -2.30 10.32 17.25
C PRO A 371 -3.49 11.27 17.33
N ASP A 372 -3.53 12.10 18.40
CA ASP A 372 -4.57 13.12 18.64
C ASP A 372 -4.57 14.28 17.62
N LYS A 373 -3.53 14.38 16.79
CA LYS A 373 -3.33 15.42 15.77
C LYS A 373 -2.90 14.82 14.42
N ALA A 374 -3.23 13.56 14.21
CA ALA A 374 -2.90 12.88 12.97
C ALA A 374 -3.56 13.60 11.78
N ARG A 375 -2.83 13.70 10.66
CA ARG A 375 -3.32 14.39 9.46
C ARG A 375 -2.56 14.01 8.20
N ASN A 376 -3.21 14.10 7.06
CA ASN A 376 -2.55 14.02 5.76
C ASN A 376 -1.59 15.20 5.56
N VAL A 377 -0.38 14.93 5.11
CA VAL A 377 0.66 15.93 4.86
C VAL A 377 1.09 16.01 3.40
N SER A 378 0.94 14.94 2.64
CA SER A 378 1.20 14.92 1.20
C SER A 378 0.51 13.71 0.54
N MET A 379 0.65 13.62 -0.78
CA MET A 379 0.15 12.50 -1.59
C MET A 379 1.23 12.08 -2.59
N LEU A 380 1.32 10.78 -2.84
CA LEU A 380 2.07 10.21 -3.96
C LEU A 380 1.09 10.01 -5.12
N ARG A 381 1.29 10.75 -6.19
CA ARG A 381 0.44 10.74 -7.38
C ARG A 381 1.25 11.02 -8.64
N LEU A 382 0.66 10.77 -9.78
CA LEU A 382 1.23 11.05 -11.09
C LEU A 382 0.46 12.18 -11.77
N ALA A 383 1.08 12.88 -12.72
CA ALA A 383 0.40 13.93 -13.47
C ALA A 383 -0.87 13.41 -14.17
N ILE A 384 -0.82 12.19 -14.71
CA ILE A 384 -1.98 11.54 -15.34
C ILE A 384 -3.19 11.39 -14.39
N ASN A 385 -2.97 11.45 -13.06
CA ASN A 385 -4.05 11.41 -12.08
C ASN A 385 -4.79 12.75 -11.95
N ASP A 386 -4.24 13.84 -12.44
CA ASP A 386 -4.88 15.14 -12.36
C ASP A 386 -6.17 15.22 -13.20
N PRO A 387 -7.17 15.95 -12.74
CA PRO A 387 -8.46 16.11 -13.44
C PRO A 387 -8.34 16.60 -14.87
N GLU A 388 -7.38 17.47 -15.13
CA GLU A 388 -7.12 18.06 -16.45
C GLU A 388 -6.71 17.03 -17.51
N PHE A 389 -6.16 15.88 -17.08
CA PHE A 389 -5.75 14.79 -17.98
C PHE A 389 -6.79 13.65 -18.10
N CYS A 390 -8.00 13.92 -17.68
CA CYS A 390 -9.06 12.92 -17.71
C CYS A 390 -9.34 12.40 -19.14
N ASP A 391 -9.37 13.29 -20.11
CA ASP A 391 -9.61 12.90 -21.50
C ASP A 391 -8.46 12.08 -22.06
N VAL A 392 -7.22 12.32 -21.60
CA VAL A 392 -6.05 11.50 -21.96
C VAL A 392 -6.21 10.10 -21.38
N ARG A 393 -6.61 9.96 -20.10
CA ARG A 393 -6.89 8.64 -19.51
C ARG A 393 -7.96 7.86 -20.27
N ARG A 394 -9.05 8.53 -20.64
CA ARG A 394 -10.12 7.90 -21.44
C ARG A 394 -9.63 7.45 -22.80
N ALA A 395 -8.89 8.30 -23.51
CA ALA A 395 -8.39 8.01 -24.83
C ALA A 395 -7.35 6.88 -24.83
N SER A 396 -6.49 6.84 -23.85
CA SER A 396 -5.43 5.83 -23.71
C SER A 396 -5.92 4.53 -23.06
N GLY A 397 -7.07 4.53 -22.40
CA GLY A 397 -7.50 3.41 -21.56
C GLY A 397 -6.63 3.22 -20.32
N SER A 398 -5.89 4.26 -19.93
CA SER A 398 -5.01 4.21 -18.75
C SER A 398 -5.82 4.16 -17.45
N ASP A 399 -5.43 3.24 -16.56
CA ASP A 399 -6.02 3.07 -15.23
C ASP A 399 -4.90 3.09 -14.17
N PRO A 400 -4.40 4.29 -13.81
CA PRO A 400 -3.25 4.48 -12.94
C PRO A 400 -3.63 4.49 -11.45
N TRP A 401 -4.48 3.58 -11.01
CA TRP A 401 -4.84 3.46 -9.59
C TRP A 401 -3.73 2.84 -8.74
N VAL A 402 -3.65 3.20 -7.47
CA VAL A 402 -2.68 2.61 -6.53
C VAL A 402 -3.21 1.28 -6.05
N SER A 403 -2.50 0.19 -6.38
CA SER A 403 -2.84 -1.13 -5.88
C SER A 403 -2.18 -1.39 -4.53
N TYR A 404 -0.85 -1.41 -4.49
CA TYR A 404 -0.07 -1.64 -3.28
C TYR A 404 1.17 -0.76 -3.25
N HIS A 405 1.74 -0.63 -2.06
CA HIS A 405 2.98 0.11 -1.83
C HIS A 405 3.82 -0.57 -0.75
N MET A 406 5.06 -0.16 -0.64
CA MET A 406 5.97 -0.54 0.42
C MET A 406 6.96 0.60 0.69
N VAL A 407 7.55 0.62 1.86
CA VAL A 407 8.71 1.47 2.18
C VAL A 407 9.97 0.62 2.30
N ASP A 408 11.11 1.19 1.90
CA ASP A 408 12.41 0.47 1.89
C ASP A 408 12.86 0.01 3.29
N ASN A 409 12.72 0.89 4.25
CA ASN A 409 13.05 0.65 5.64
C ASN A 409 12.10 1.43 6.55
N PRO A 410 11.19 0.75 7.25
CA PRO A 410 10.20 1.44 8.08
C PRO A 410 10.83 2.23 9.25
N TYR A 411 12.06 1.96 9.66
CA TYR A 411 12.72 2.67 10.76
C TYR A 411 13.51 3.91 10.34
N ASN A 412 13.82 4.04 9.06
CA ASN A 412 14.55 5.17 8.47
C ASN A 412 14.29 5.22 6.97
N ALA A 413 13.04 5.48 6.62
CA ALA A 413 12.58 5.41 5.24
C ALA A 413 13.29 6.43 4.34
N LYS A 414 13.74 5.93 3.20
CA LYS A 414 14.34 6.72 2.12
C LYS A 414 13.39 6.83 0.94
N PHE A 415 12.73 5.73 0.60
CA PHE A 415 11.81 5.70 -0.51
C PHE A 415 10.58 4.85 -0.24
N ALA A 416 9.53 5.14 -1.00
CA ALA A 416 8.38 4.27 -1.18
C ALA A 416 8.36 3.74 -2.61
N ALA A 417 8.07 2.45 -2.76
CA ALA A 417 7.73 1.85 -4.05
C ALA A 417 6.21 1.69 -4.12
N VAL A 418 5.60 2.25 -5.15
CA VAL A 418 4.15 2.32 -5.31
C VAL A 418 3.76 1.77 -6.67
N SER A 419 2.81 0.85 -6.68
CA SER A 419 2.26 0.25 -7.90
C SER A 419 1.06 1.05 -8.37
N PHE A 420 1.18 1.68 -9.54
CA PHE A 420 0.16 2.51 -10.17
C PHE A 420 -0.45 1.80 -11.38
N GLY A 421 -1.10 0.66 -11.20
CA GLY A 421 -1.85 -0.03 -12.24
C GLY A 421 -1.20 0.02 -13.63
N SER A 422 -1.86 0.64 -14.60
CA SER A 422 -1.33 0.80 -15.96
C SER A 422 -0.07 1.66 -16.06
N ALA A 423 0.22 2.49 -15.06
CA ALA A 423 1.41 3.35 -15.04
C ALA A 423 2.64 2.67 -14.42
N GLY A 424 2.53 1.41 -13.97
CA GLY A 424 3.65 0.62 -13.50
C GLY A 424 4.13 0.92 -12.08
N LEU A 425 5.33 0.45 -11.76
CA LEU A 425 5.99 0.68 -10.47
C LEU A 425 6.67 2.04 -10.46
N ARG A 426 6.46 2.80 -9.37
CA ARG A 426 7.04 4.14 -9.16
C ARG A 426 7.80 4.18 -7.85
N ILE A 427 8.96 4.79 -7.86
CA ILE A 427 9.81 5.01 -6.67
C ILE A 427 9.78 6.49 -6.31
N PHE A 428 9.33 6.78 -5.09
CA PHE A 428 9.29 8.14 -4.56
C PHE A 428 10.31 8.31 -3.43
N ASP A 429 11.13 9.33 -3.50
CA ASP A 429 11.94 9.80 -2.38
C ASP A 429 11.00 10.38 -1.31
N ILE A 430 10.94 9.74 -0.15
CA ILE A 430 10.11 10.16 0.99
C ILE A 430 10.92 10.58 2.20
N ARG A 431 12.22 10.88 2.03
CA ARG A 431 13.06 11.41 3.13
C ARG A 431 12.51 12.70 3.70
N LEU A 432 11.81 13.47 2.87
CA LEU A 432 10.98 14.60 3.28
C LEU A 432 9.51 14.26 2.98
N PRO A 433 8.79 13.63 3.92
CA PRO A 433 7.44 13.11 3.67
C PRO A 433 6.39 14.16 3.29
N THR A 434 6.65 15.43 3.59
CA THR A 434 5.79 16.56 3.21
C THR A 434 6.01 17.06 1.77
N SER A 435 7.05 16.55 1.09
CA SER A 435 7.41 16.94 -0.29
C SER A 435 8.05 15.75 -1.02
N PRO A 436 7.32 14.66 -1.21
CA PRO A 436 7.83 13.48 -1.90
C PRO A 436 8.15 13.80 -3.37
N ARG A 437 9.08 13.04 -3.96
CA ARG A 437 9.49 13.21 -5.37
C ARG A 437 9.65 11.87 -6.03
N GLU A 438 9.12 11.70 -7.23
CA GLU A 438 9.43 10.53 -8.04
C GLU A 438 10.93 10.57 -8.45
N VAL A 439 11.60 9.44 -8.31
CA VAL A 439 13.04 9.32 -8.62
C VAL A 439 13.36 8.19 -9.60
N ALA A 440 12.45 7.24 -9.77
CA ALA A 440 12.58 6.16 -10.73
C ALA A 440 11.23 5.52 -11.04
N TYR A 441 11.13 4.83 -12.17
CA TYR A 441 9.97 4.03 -12.52
C TYR A 441 10.31 2.88 -13.46
N PHE A 442 9.42 1.88 -13.47
CA PHE A 442 9.46 0.75 -14.37
C PHE A 442 8.04 0.39 -14.81
N ASN A 443 7.79 0.48 -16.11
CA ASN A 443 6.50 0.18 -16.71
C ASN A 443 6.69 -0.69 -17.97
N HIS A 444 6.49 -1.98 -17.82
CA HIS A 444 6.63 -2.98 -18.89
C HIS A 444 5.29 -3.56 -19.38
N GLY A 445 4.26 -2.76 -19.35
CA GLY A 445 2.92 -3.13 -19.77
C GLY A 445 1.91 -3.07 -18.63
N PRO A 446 0.64 -3.34 -18.89
CA PRO A 446 -0.40 -3.20 -17.89
C PRO A 446 -0.12 -4.12 -16.71
N LEU A 447 0.21 -3.53 -15.58
CA LEU A 447 0.27 -4.20 -14.30
C LEU A 447 -1.15 -4.29 -13.77
N VAL A 448 -1.83 -5.35 -14.12
CA VAL A 448 -3.10 -5.66 -13.48
C VAL A 448 -2.77 -6.26 -12.12
N HIS A 449 -3.05 -5.53 -11.03
CA HIS A 449 -2.83 -5.95 -9.65
C HIS A 449 -1.37 -6.32 -9.33
N ALA A 450 -0.49 -5.34 -9.39
CA ALA A 450 0.84 -5.49 -8.80
C ALA A 450 0.69 -5.53 -7.27
N GLY A 451 0.86 -6.69 -6.68
CA GLY A 451 0.81 -6.90 -5.24
C GLY A 451 1.93 -6.19 -4.48
N VAL A 452 2.19 -6.61 -3.27
CA VAL A 452 3.26 -6.03 -2.44
C VAL A 452 4.63 -6.32 -3.04
N SER A 453 5.41 -5.28 -3.28
CA SER A 453 6.83 -5.42 -3.67
C SER A 453 7.70 -5.67 -2.43
N HIS A 454 8.87 -6.25 -2.62
CA HIS A 454 9.87 -6.43 -1.58
C HIS A 454 11.21 -5.82 -2.00
N TYR A 455 11.86 -5.13 -1.09
CA TYR A 455 13.19 -4.56 -1.30
C TYR A 455 14.26 -5.37 -0.57
N ASP A 456 15.18 -5.94 -1.33
CA ASP A 456 16.40 -6.54 -0.82
C ASP A 456 17.49 -5.48 -0.69
N ALA A 457 17.60 -4.90 0.49
CA ALA A 457 18.52 -3.81 0.78
C ALA A 457 20.01 -4.23 0.64
N ALA A 458 20.32 -5.50 0.88
CA ALA A 458 21.71 -5.99 0.79
C ALA A 458 22.21 -6.00 -0.65
N ARG A 459 21.32 -6.24 -1.62
CA ARG A 459 21.66 -6.32 -3.05
C ARG A 459 21.15 -5.12 -3.87
N GLY A 460 20.33 -4.25 -3.29
CA GLY A 460 19.72 -3.11 -4.00
C GLY A 460 18.68 -3.55 -5.03
N LEU A 461 18.00 -4.67 -4.79
CA LEU A 461 17.06 -5.27 -5.71
C LEU A 461 15.61 -5.12 -5.21
N LEU A 462 14.70 -4.93 -6.14
CA LEU A 462 13.27 -4.99 -5.90
C LEU A 462 12.70 -6.27 -6.50
N TYR A 463 11.90 -6.99 -5.72
CA TYR A 463 11.11 -8.12 -6.19
C TYR A 463 9.69 -7.64 -6.40
N VAL A 464 9.23 -7.68 -7.64
CA VAL A 464 8.01 -7.02 -8.05
C VAL A 464 7.08 -8.02 -8.73
N PRO A 465 5.83 -8.11 -8.29
CA PRO A 465 4.83 -8.83 -9.03
C PRO A 465 4.45 -8.02 -10.27
N GLY A 466 4.53 -8.64 -11.42
CA GLY A 466 4.05 -8.07 -12.67
C GLY A 466 2.79 -8.76 -13.16
N GLY A 467 2.06 -8.11 -14.04
CA GLY A 467 0.86 -8.70 -14.67
C GLY A 467 1.18 -9.98 -15.45
N SER A 468 2.40 -10.12 -15.92
CA SER A 468 2.88 -11.29 -16.66
C SER A 468 3.88 -12.17 -15.90
N GLY A 469 4.23 -11.82 -14.63
CA GLY A 469 5.20 -12.61 -13.90
C GLY A 469 5.83 -11.94 -12.70
N PHE A 470 6.85 -12.57 -12.18
CA PHE A 470 7.73 -12.08 -11.13
C PHE A 470 8.94 -11.40 -11.78
N TRP A 471 9.27 -10.19 -11.35
CA TRP A 471 10.39 -9.42 -11.86
C TRP A 471 11.40 -9.11 -10.77
N VAL A 472 12.67 -9.18 -11.13
CA VAL A 472 13.79 -8.71 -10.33
C VAL A 472 14.31 -7.42 -10.97
N LEU A 473 14.15 -6.31 -10.28
CA LEU A 473 14.60 -4.99 -10.74
C LEU A 473 15.78 -4.54 -9.91
N GLU A 474 16.78 -3.95 -10.57
CA GLU A 474 17.87 -3.25 -9.90
C GLU A 474 17.54 -1.75 -9.83
N ILE A 475 17.68 -1.16 -8.65
CA ILE A 475 17.68 0.31 -8.52
C ILE A 475 19.06 0.79 -8.97
N GLU A 476 19.11 1.57 -10.04
CA GLU A 476 20.36 2.01 -10.64
C GLU A 476 21.22 2.83 -9.66
N ARG A 477 22.54 2.70 -9.81
CA ARG A 477 23.50 3.33 -8.92
C ARG A 477 23.27 4.83 -8.72
N GLN A 478 22.89 5.56 -9.78
CA GLN A 478 22.61 6.98 -9.68
C GLN A 478 21.39 7.30 -8.81
N VAL A 479 20.34 6.47 -8.87
CA VAL A 479 19.14 6.61 -8.02
C VAL A 479 19.49 6.26 -6.58
N ARG A 480 20.23 5.14 -6.36
CA ARG A 480 20.71 4.76 -5.03
C ARG A 480 21.54 5.86 -4.38
N ALA A 481 22.47 6.46 -5.13
CA ALA A 481 23.28 7.57 -4.64
C ALA A 481 22.42 8.80 -4.24
N ARG A 482 21.37 9.13 -5.03
CA ARG A 482 20.44 10.21 -4.70
C ARG A 482 19.64 9.92 -3.42
N LEU A 483 19.22 8.69 -3.23
CA LEU A 483 18.46 8.25 -2.06
C LEU A 483 19.35 8.05 -0.81
N GLY A 484 20.64 7.85 -0.98
CA GLY A 484 21.57 7.53 0.10
C GLY A 484 21.40 6.09 0.62
N ILE A 485 21.22 5.14 -0.31
CA ILE A 485 21.08 3.70 -0.07
C ILE A 485 22.15 2.90 -0.80
#